data_2efe07fd53b1449e5075c53aedde3c42
#
_entry.id   2efe07fd53b1449e5075c53aedde3c42
#
_cell.length_a   1.000
_cell.length_b   1.000
_cell.length_c   1.000
_cell.angle_alpha   90.00
_cell.angle_beta   90.00
_cell.angle_gamma   90.00
#
_symmetry.space_group_name_H-M   'P 1'
#
loop_
_entity.id
_entity.type
_entity.pdbx_description
1 polymer ?
#
loop_
_entity_poly.entity_id
_entity_poly.type
_entity_poly.pdbx_seq_one_letter_code
_entity_poly.pdbx_strand_id
1 'polypeptide(L)'
;MVTMISLHDEAYQTAYKRLNTKQKEAVDTIEGPVMVIAGPGTGKTQILTLRIANILRQTQMNPENILALTFTKSGAKAMRERLFQFIGNAAYRVSINTFHGLAERLIREYPEAYTKIIGGKAITEIEKIEIIETILEAPELRLLRPTGAPEFYVSPLLSIISHMKQENVSPDGLASIITVEERELEATLRYHEKGPYKG
;
A
#
# COMPACT_ATOMS: atom_id res chain seq x y z
N MET A 1 -34.24 -19.57 9.21
CA MET A 1 -33.75 -18.32 8.54
C MET A 1 -33.92 -17.06 9.41
N VAL A 2 -35.00 -16.92 10.15
CA VAL A 2 -35.29 -15.78 11.05
C VAL A 2 -34.27 -15.66 12.22
N THR A 3 -33.77 -16.76 12.77
CA THR A 3 -32.87 -16.77 13.95
C THR A 3 -31.46 -16.24 13.69
N MET A 4 -30.91 -16.42 12.49
CA MET A 4 -29.56 -15.93 12.14
C MET A 4 -29.55 -14.41 11.90
N ILE A 5 -30.58 -13.85 11.29
CA ILE A 5 -30.71 -12.41 11.07
C ILE A 5 -30.80 -11.67 12.41
N SER A 6 -31.48 -12.26 13.42
CA SER A 6 -31.61 -11.65 14.75
C SER A 6 -30.27 -11.60 15.51
N LEU A 7 -29.43 -12.63 15.42
CA LEU A 7 -28.13 -12.70 16.10
C LEU A 7 -27.14 -11.65 15.55
N HIS A 8 -27.09 -11.46 14.23
CA HIS A 8 -26.24 -10.44 13.62
C HIS A 8 -26.73 -9.02 13.91
N ASP A 9 -28.05 -8.84 14.02
CA ASP A 9 -28.66 -7.58 14.42
C ASP A 9 -28.31 -7.23 15.87
N GLU A 10 -28.40 -8.16 16.77
CA GLU A 10 -28.07 -7.99 18.19
C GLU A 10 -26.57 -7.66 18.39
N ALA A 11 -25.68 -8.35 17.66
CA ALA A 11 -24.24 -8.08 17.68
C ALA A 11 -23.93 -6.66 17.17
N TYR A 12 -24.54 -6.24 16.06
CA TYR A 12 -24.43 -4.88 15.55
C TYR A 12 -24.90 -3.85 16.57
N GLN A 13 -26.12 -3.98 17.09
CA GLN A 13 -26.69 -3.04 18.04
C GLN A 13 -25.85 -2.92 19.32
N THR A 14 -25.34 -4.06 19.82
CA THR A 14 -24.48 -4.08 21.00
C THR A 14 -23.17 -3.32 20.74
N ALA A 15 -22.54 -3.55 19.59
CA ALA A 15 -21.31 -2.87 19.21
C ALA A 15 -21.55 -1.36 18.96
N TYR A 16 -22.64 -1.01 18.30
CA TYR A 16 -23.03 0.38 18.02
C TYR A 16 -23.31 1.18 19.29
N LYS A 17 -24.01 0.59 20.27
CA LYS A 17 -24.32 1.26 21.56
C LYS A 17 -23.05 1.64 22.33
N ARG A 18 -21.95 0.90 22.17
CA ARG A 18 -20.65 1.16 22.83
C ARG A 18 -19.85 2.29 22.20
N LEU A 19 -20.26 2.80 21.05
CA LEU A 19 -19.60 3.91 20.37
C LEU A 19 -19.86 5.22 21.12
N ASN A 20 -18.83 6.08 21.16
CA ASN A 20 -19.00 7.47 21.58
C ASN A 20 -19.67 8.31 20.47
N THR A 21 -20.02 9.56 20.79
CA THR A 21 -20.75 10.46 19.88
C THR A 21 -20.04 10.65 18.54
N LYS A 22 -18.72 10.87 18.54
CA LYS A 22 -17.93 11.07 17.32
C LYS A 22 -17.80 9.80 16.47
N GLN A 23 -17.70 8.66 17.13
CA GLN A 23 -17.68 7.38 16.45
C GLN A 23 -19.04 7.06 15.81
N LYS A 24 -20.14 7.37 16.48
CA LYS A 24 -21.50 7.24 15.92
C LYS A 24 -21.68 8.16 14.70
N GLU A 25 -21.28 9.41 14.81
CA GLU A 25 -21.30 10.36 13.70
C GLU A 25 -20.59 9.78 12.47
N ALA A 26 -19.39 9.19 12.64
CA ALA A 26 -18.64 8.55 11.57
C ALA A 26 -19.33 7.32 10.97
N VAL A 27 -20.04 6.53 11.77
CA VAL A 27 -20.79 5.35 11.31
C VAL A 27 -22.07 5.77 10.58
N ASP A 28 -22.76 6.79 11.08
CA ASP A 28 -24.09 7.21 10.60
C ASP A 28 -24.02 8.07 9.33
N THR A 29 -22.90 8.77 9.12
CA THR A 29 -22.69 9.54 7.89
C THR A 29 -22.37 8.60 6.75
N ILE A 30 -23.37 8.11 6.03
CA ILE A 30 -23.21 7.13 4.96
C ILE A 30 -22.90 7.76 3.60
N GLU A 31 -23.29 9.02 3.38
CA GLU A 31 -23.08 9.74 2.12
C GLU A 31 -21.92 10.72 2.20
N GLY A 32 -21.29 10.95 1.05
CA GLY A 32 -20.19 11.89 0.90
C GLY A 32 -18.85 11.41 1.50
N PRO A 33 -17.79 12.20 1.31
CA PRO A 33 -16.47 11.89 1.84
C PRO A 33 -16.43 12.11 3.36
N VAL A 34 -15.96 11.11 4.10
CA VAL A 34 -15.78 11.18 5.56
C VAL A 34 -14.34 10.86 5.89
N MET A 35 -13.66 11.78 6.57
CA MET A 35 -12.33 11.57 7.12
C MET A 35 -12.38 11.41 8.63
N VAL A 36 -11.85 10.30 9.15
CA VAL A 36 -11.78 10.03 10.59
C VAL A 36 -10.31 10.05 11.05
N ILE A 37 -9.97 11.04 11.87
CA ILE A 37 -8.65 11.15 12.48
C ILE A 37 -8.70 10.46 13.85
N ALA A 38 -7.93 9.38 14.01
CA ALA A 38 -7.99 8.55 15.19
C ALA A 38 -6.62 7.93 15.53
N GLY A 39 -6.22 8.00 16.79
CA GLY A 39 -4.97 7.44 17.30
C GLY A 39 -4.92 5.90 17.28
N PRO A 40 -3.77 5.28 17.60
CA PRO A 40 -3.68 3.84 17.78
C PRO A 40 -4.66 3.34 18.87
N GLY A 41 -5.25 2.16 18.67
CA GLY A 41 -6.14 1.53 19.65
C GLY A 41 -7.54 2.15 19.81
N THR A 42 -7.89 3.23 19.11
CA THR A 42 -9.18 3.94 19.23
C THR A 42 -10.35 3.26 18.53
N GLY A 43 -10.18 2.06 18.01
CA GLY A 43 -11.26 1.29 17.37
C GLY A 43 -11.52 1.64 15.89
N LYS A 44 -10.53 2.21 15.15
CA LYS A 44 -10.68 2.53 13.71
C LYS A 44 -11.32 1.43 12.87
N THR A 45 -10.81 0.20 13.02
CA THR A 45 -11.35 -0.96 12.29
C THR A 45 -12.78 -1.27 12.68
N GLN A 46 -13.15 -1.06 13.94
CA GLN A 46 -14.53 -1.26 14.41
C GLN A 46 -15.48 -0.23 13.80
N ILE A 47 -15.10 1.05 13.79
CA ILE A 47 -15.88 2.12 13.16
C ILE A 47 -16.09 1.79 11.68
N LEU A 48 -15.03 1.40 10.96
CA LEU A 48 -15.10 1.07 9.54
C LEU A 48 -16.03 -0.12 9.26
N THR A 49 -15.92 -1.20 10.06
CA THR A 49 -16.80 -2.37 9.87
C THR A 49 -18.25 -2.09 10.23
N LEU A 50 -18.50 -1.30 11.29
CA LEU A 50 -19.86 -0.85 11.62
C LEU A 50 -20.45 0.09 10.57
N ARG A 51 -19.64 0.98 9.99
CA ARG A 51 -20.07 1.84 8.87
C ARG A 51 -20.45 1.02 7.64
N ILE A 52 -19.64 0.03 7.24
CA ILE A 52 -19.99 -0.88 6.14
C ILE A 52 -21.30 -1.61 6.43
N ALA A 53 -21.45 -2.16 7.63
CA ALA A 53 -22.68 -2.82 8.04
C ALA A 53 -23.87 -1.85 8.02
N ASN A 54 -23.69 -0.60 8.47
CA ASN A 54 -24.72 0.42 8.48
C ASN A 54 -25.17 0.81 7.06
N ILE A 55 -24.22 1.01 6.12
CA ILE A 55 -24.52 1.28 4.72
C ILE A 55 -25.42 0.17 4.15
N LEU A 56 -25.02 -1.10 4.32
CA LEU A 56 -25.78 -2.24 3.81
C LEU A 56 -27.15 -2.43 4.47
N ARG A 57 -27.32 -1.93 5.70
CA ARG A 57 -28.60 -1.98 6.42
C ARG A 57 -29.55 -0.86 6.02
N GLN A 58 -29.01 0.32 5.73
CA GLN A 58 -29.82 1.51 5.42
C GLN A 58 -30.09 1.68 3.92
N THR A 59 -29.29 1.01 3.07
CA THR A 59 -29.44 1.11 1.63
C THR A 59 -29.72 -0.26 1.01
N GLN A 60 -30.19 -0.27 -0.24
CA GLN A 60 -30.34 -1.51 -1.02
C GLN A 60 -29.05 -1.85 -1.81
N MET A 61 -27.91 -1.34 -1.38
CA MET A 61 -26.62 -1.55 -2.04
C MET A 61 -26.21 -3.02 -1.94
N ASN A 62 -25.73 -3.57 -3.06
CA ASN A 62 -25.15 -4.90 -3.06
C ASN A 62 -23.79 -4.88 -2.35
N PRO A 63 -23.47 -5.89 -1.51
CA PRO A 63 -22.18 -5.96 -0.81
C PRO A 63 -20.97 -5.90 -1.74
N GLU A 64 -21.08 -6.41 -2.98
CA GLU A 64 -20.02 -6.39 -4.00
C GLU A 64 -19.64 -4.97 -4.44
N ASN A 65 -20.53 -4.01 -4.27
CA ASN A 65 -20.28 -2.60 -4.63
C ASN A 65 -19.46 -1.86 -3.57
N ILE A 66 -19.14 -2.52 -2.44
CA ILE A 66 -18.32 -1.93 -1.38
C ILE A 66 -16.89 -2.46 -1.49
N LEU A 67 -15.95 -1.54 -1.63
CA LEU A 67 -14.52 -1.80 -1.56
C LEU A 67 -13.95 -1.24 -0.25
N ALA A 68 -13.36 -2.12 0.57
CA ALA A 68 -12.61 -1.75 1.75
C ALA A 68 -11.13 -2.08 1.58
N LEU A 69 -10.25 -1.12 1.86
CA LEU A 69 -8.81 -1.28 1.73
C LEU A 69 -8.12 -1.18 3.08
N THR A 70 -7.10 -2.00 3.26
CA THR A 70 -6.23 -2.02 4.44
C THR A 70 -4.78 -2.28 4.02
N PHE A 71 -3.84 -2.02 4.92
CA PHE A 71 -2.42 -2.22 4.64
C PHE A 71 -1.98 -3.70 4.69
N THR A 72 -2.55 -4.49 5.59
CA THR A 72 -2.07 -5.84 5.88
C THR A 72 -3.09 -6.92 5.56
N LYS A 73 -2.61 -8.10 5.14
CA LYS A 73 -3.46 -9.29 4.94
C LYS A 73 -4.19 -9.70 6.22
N SER A 74 -3.51 -9.60 7.38
CA SER A 74 -4.10 -9.85 8.69
C SER A 74 -5.22 -8.85 9.02
N GLY A 75 -5.02 -7.56 8.67
CA GLY A 75 -6.04 -6.53 8.82
C GLY A 75 -7.29 -6.80 7.96
N ALA A 76 -7.10 -7.25 6.73
CA ALA A 76 -8.20 -7.63 5.85
C ALA A 76 -8.99 -8.84 6.40
N LYS A 77 -8.28 -9.85 6.92
CA LYS A 77 -8.89 -11.01 7.56
C LYS A 77 -9.69 -10.60 8.81
N ALA A 78 -9.08 -9.86 9.71
CA ALA A 78 -9.73 -9.38 10.94
C ALA A 78 -10.95 -8.49 10.65
N MET A 79 -10.88 -7.65 9.62
CA MET A 79 -12.00 -6.82 9.17
C MET A 79 -13.16 -7.70 8.66
N ARG A 80 -12.88 -8.72 7.86
CA ARG A 80 -13.89 -9.67 7.35
C ARG A 80 -14.55 -10.46 8.46
N GLU A 81 -13.78 -11.00 9.41
CA GLU A 81 -14.29 -11.75 10.56
C GLU A 81 -15.21 -10.88 11.43
N ARG A 82 -14.82 -9.61 11.66
CA ARG A 82 -15.64 -8.68 12.41
C ARG A 82 -16.91 -8.28 11.64
N LEU A 83 -16.80 -8.04 10.35
CA LEU A 83 -17.95 -7.72 9.51
C LEU A 83 -18.95 -8.89 9.46
N PHE A 84 -18.44 -10.12 9.42
CA PHE A 84 -19.27 -11.34 9.49
C PHE A 84 -20.15 -11.38 10.74
N GLN A 85 -19.67 -10.91 11.87
CA GLN A 85 -20.47 -10.84 13.11
C GLN A 85 -21.70 -9.92 12.95
N PHE A 86 -21.63 -8.89 12.08
CA PHE A 86 -22.67 -7.88 11.92
C PHE A 86 -23.64 -8.18 10.77
N ILE A 87 -23.16 -8.81 9.70
CA ILE A 87 -23.95 -9.02 8.47
C ILE A 87 -23.91 -10.48 7.95
N GLY A 88 -23.30 -11.39 8.70
CA GLY A 88 -23.22 -12.80 8.34
C GLY A 88 -22.52 -13.05 7.00
N ASN A 89 -23.04 -13.98 6.21
CA ASN A 89 -22.45 -14.39 4.94
C ASN A 89 -22.28 -13.25 3.92
N ALA A 90 -23.03 -12.17 4.01
CA ALA A 90 -22.87 -11.00 3.15
C ALA A 90 -21.47 -10.39 3.28
N ALA A 91 -20.76 -10.58 4.40
CA ALA A 91 -19.39 -10.12 4.61
C ALA A 91 -18.37 -10.70 3.61
N TYR A 92 -18.64 -11.91 3.09
CA TYR A 92 -17.77 -12.53 2.08
C TYR A 92 -17.93 -11.93 0.68
N ARG A 93 -19.04 -11.24 0.44
CA ARG A 93 -19.35 -10.57 -0.82
C ARG A 93 -18.77 -9.13 -0.85
N VAL A 94 -18.46 -8.54 0.32
CA VAL A 94 -17.76 -7.25 0.40
C VAL A 94 -16.31 -7.41 -0.05
N SER A 95 -15.86 -6.55 -0.95
CA SER A 95 -14.49 -6.57 -1.46
C SER A 95 -13.52 -5.98 -0.43
N ILE A 96 -12.96 -6.81 0.46
CA ILE A 96 -11.98 -6.41 1.46
C ILE A 96 -10.60 -6.88 1.01
N ASN A 97 -9.69 -5.95 0.69
CA ASN A 97 -8.38 -6.22 0.11
C ASN A 97 -7.29 -5.37 0.76
N THR A 98 -6.03 -5.77 0.54
CA THR A 98 -4.91 -4.83 0.69
C THR A 98 -4.77 -4.00 -0.59
N PHE A 99 -4.07 -2.85 -0.52
CA PHE A 99 -3.76 -2.06 -1.71
C PHE A 99 -3.04 -2.89 -2.77
N HIS A 100 -2.03 -3.67 -2.37
CA HIS A 100 -1.31 -4.57 -3.27
C HIS A 100 -2.22 -5.65 -3.87
N GLY A 101 -3.05 -6.30 -3.04
CA GLY A 101 -3.97 -7.34 -3.52
C GLY A 101 -5.04 -6.80 -4.47
N LEU A 102 -5.49 -5.55 -4.28
CA LEU A 102 -6.37 -4.88 -5.25
C LEU A 102 -5.63 -4.61 -6.57
N ALA A 103 -4.40 -4.07 -6.51
CA ALA A 103 -3.60 -3.79 -7.69
C ALA A 103 -3.32 -5.08 -8.50
N GLU A 104 -2.90 -6.16 -7.84
CA GLU A 104 -2.70 -7.47 -8.49
C GLU A 104 -3.98 -7.99 -9.16
N ARG A 105 -5.13 -7.81 -8.52
CA ARG A 105 -6.42 -8.18 -9.09
C ARG A 105 -6.74 -7.36 -10.33
N LEU A 106 -6.58 -6.02 -10.27
CA LEU A 106 -6.85 -5.13 -11.40
C LEU A 106 -5.95 -5.45 -12.61
N ILE A 107 -4.65 -5.69 -12.37
CA ILE A 107 -3.71 -6.09 -13.43
C ILE A 107 -4.15 -7.40 -14.10
N ARG A 108 -4.67 -8.34 -13.31
CA ARG A 108 -5.13 -9.64 -13.82
C ARG A 108 -6.46 -9.55 -14.56
N GLU A 109 -7.38 -8.70 -14.09
CA GLU A 109 -8.70 -8.51 -14.70
C GLU A 109 -8.66 -7.64 -15.95
N TYR A 110 -7.70 -6.70 -16.04
CA TYR A 110 -7.56 -5.72 -17.12
C TYR A 110 -6.14 -5.69 -17.70
N PRO A 111 -5.62 -6.82 -18.21
CA PRO A 111 -4.23 -6.90 -18.67
C PRO A 111 -3.91 -5.91 -19.80
N GLU A 112 -4.91 -5.60 -20.64
CA GLU A 112 -4.77 -4.64 -21.75
C GLU A 112 -4.47 -3.21 -21.27
N ALA A 113 -4.89 -2.85 -20.07
CA ALA A 113 -4.57 -1.54 -19.47
C ALA A 113 -3.13 -1.46 -18.94
N TYR A 114 -2.47 -2.61 -18.77
CA TYR A 114 -1.15 -2.72 -18.14
C TYR A 114 -0.15 -3.43 -19.07
N THR A 115 -0.01 -2.92 -20.29
CA THR A 115 0.77 -3.53 -21.39
C THR A 115 2.21 -3.88 -21.03
N LYS A 116 2.84 -3.12 -20.11
CA LYS A 116 4.21 -3.39 -19.63
C LYS A 116 4.31 -4.66 -18.75
N ILE A 117 3.19 -5.21 -18.31
CA ILE A 117 3.12 -6.34 -17.37
C ILE A 117 2.54 -7.59 -18.05
N ILE A 118 2.03 -7.46 -19.29
CA ILE A 118 1.46 -8.59 -20.04
C ILE A 118 2.50 -9.71 -20.16
N GLY A 119 2.16 -10.90 -19.66
CA GLY A 119 3.04 -12.07 -19.67
C GLY A 119 4.16 -12.03 -18.62
N GLY A 120 4.28 -10.96 -17.85
CA GLY A 120 5.23 -10.86 -16.76
C GLY A 120 4.83 -11.73 -15.57
N LYS A 121 5.79 -12.48 -15.02
CA LYS A 121 5.67 -13.18 -13.75
C LYS A 121 6.17 -12.24 -12.63
N ALA A 122 5.46 -12.22 -11.51
CA ALA A 122 6.00 -11.55 -10.31
C ALA A 122 7.30 -12.25 -9.88
N ILE A 123 8.37 -11.48 -9.79
CA ILE A 123 9.68 -11.97 -9.34
C ILE A 123 9.73 -12.01 -7.82
N THR A 124 10.40 -13.02 -7.28
CA THR A 124 10.66 -13.18 -5.85
C THR A 124 11.78 -12.25 -5.39
N GLU A 125 11.94 -12.09 -4.06
CA GLU A 125 13.07 -11.32 -3.51
C GLU A 125 14.43 -11.95 -3.89
N ILE A 126 14.51 -13.27 -3.99
CA ILE A 126 15.74 -13.99 -4.41
C ILE A 126 16.05 -13.65 -5.86
N GLU A 127 15.08 -13.77 -6.76
CA GLU A 127 15.26 -13.43 -8.18
C GLU A 127 15.67 -11.96 -8.38
N LYS A 128 15.20 -11.03 -7.53
CA LYS A 128 15.64 -9.62 -7.55
C LYS A 128 17.13 -9.49 -7.22
N ILE A 129 17.61 -10.20 -6.20
CA ILE A 129 19.01 -10.22 -5.79
C ILE A 129 19.87 -10.77 -6.93
N GLU A 130 19.52 -11.92 -7.50
CA GLU A 130 20.24 -12.56 -8.61
C GLU A 130 20.33 -11.64 -9.84
N ILE A 131 19.25 -10.91 -10.16
CA ILE A 131 19.25 -9.94 -11.25
C ILE A 131 20.25 -8.81 -10.98
N ILE A 132 20.26 -8.23 -9.77
CA ILE A 132 21.17 -7.14 -9.43
C ILE A 132 22.62 -7.64 -9.42
N GLU A 133 22.89 -8.82 -8.88
CA GLU A 133 24.22 -9.43 -8.91
C GLU A 133 24.72 -9.62 -10.33
N THR A 134 23.87 -10.15 -11.22
CA THR A 134 24.20 -10.31 -12.65
C THR A 134 24.50 -8.96 -13.32
N ILE A 135 23.72 -7.92 -13.03
CA ILE A 135 23.97 -6.57 -13.57
C ILE A 135 25.30 -6.02 -13.06
N LEU A 136 25.62 -6.22 -11.79
CA LEU A 136 26.86 -5.75 -11.17
C LEU A 136 28.12 -6.46 -11.73
N GLU A 137 27.98 -7.59 -12.45
CA GLU A 137 29.10 -8.25 -13.14
C GLU A 137 29.63 -7.47 -14.32
N ALA A 138 28.88 -6.50 -14.84
CA ALA A 138 29.31 -5.67 -15.95
C ALA A 138 30.62 -4.92 -15.62
N PRO A 139 31.61 -4.88 -16.55
CA PRO A 139 32.90 -4.23 -16.31
C PRO A 139 32.79 -2.76 -15.90
N GLU A 140 31.80 -2.06 -16.42
CA GLU A 140 31.52 -0.64 -16.18
C GLU A 140 31.12 -0.39 -14.71
N LEU A 141 30.58 -1.40 -14.03
CA LEU A 141 30.11 -1.33 -12.66
C LEU A 141 31.11 -1.87 -11.64
N ARG A 142 32.38 -2.09 -12.05
CA ARG A 142 33.44 -2.66 -11.19
C ARG A 142 33.60 -1.92 -9.85
N LEU A 143 33.39 -0.61 -9.84
CA LEU A 143 33.48 0.21 -8.62
C LEU A 143 32.38 -0.12 -7.59
N LEU A 144 31.28 -0.71 -8.03
CA LEU A 144 30.17 -1.16 -7.16
C LEU A 144 30.36 -2.60 -6.66
N ARG A 145 31.54 -3.21 -6.93
CA ARG A 145 31.93 -4.55 -6.41
C ARG A 145 33.24 -4.45 -5.63
N PRO A 146 33.21 -3.98 -4.37
CA PRO A 146 34.43 -3.85 -3.56
C PRO A 146 35.09 -5.22 -3.35
N THR A 147 36.41 -5.24 -3.38
CA THR A 147 37.19 -6.45 -3.09
C THR A 147 36.90 -6.91 -1.65
N GLY A 148 36.46 -8.17 -1.50
CA GLY A 148 36.11 -8.77 -0.19
C GLY A 148 34.65 -8.60 0.25
N ALA A 149 33.84 -7.78 -0.46
CA ALA A 149 32.41 -7.66 -0.21
C ALA A 149 31.65 -7.35 -1.53
N PRO A 150 31.63 -8.27 -2.51
CA PRO A 150 31.04 -8.00 -3.83
C PRO A 150 29.54 -7.70 -3.79
N GLU A 151 28.84 -8.17 -2.74
CA GLU A 151 27.39 -7.98 -2.55
C GLU A 151 27.03 -6.68 -1.82
N PHE A 152 28.03 -5.86 -1.43
CA PHE A 152 27.84 -4.68 -0.57
C PHE A 152 26.74 -3.72 -1.10
N TYR A 153 26.68 -3.51 -2.40
CA TYR A 153 25.72 -2.58 -3.02
C TYR A 153 24.38 -3.21 -3.44
N VAL A 154 24.20 -4.53 -3.33
CA VAL A 154 22.96 -5.21 -3.77
C VAL A 154 21.75 -4.67 -3.01
N SER A 155 21.80 -4.70 -1.68
CA SER A 155 20.69 -4.25 -0.83
C SER A 155 20.41 -2.73 -0.97
N PRO A 156 21.42 -1.83 -0.96
CA PRO A 156 21.22 -0.42 -1.25
C PRO A 156 20.57 -0.16 -2.62
N LEU A 157 21.00 -0.84 -3.68
CA LEU A 157 20.43 -0.69 -5.01
C LEU A 157 18.97 -1.12 -5.08
N LEU A 158 18.61 -2.26 -4.48
CA LEU A 158 17.23 -2.71 -4.38
C LEU A 158 16.35 -1.70 -3.63
N SER A 159 16.89 -1.10 -2.56
CA SER A 159 16.20 -0.05 -1.79
C SER A 159 15.96 1.20 -2.64
N ILE A 160 16.99 1.70 -3.34
CA ILE A 160 16.89 2.87 -4.21
C ILE A 160 15.86 2.63 -5.33
N ILE A 161 15.93 1.48 -6.01
CA ILE A 161 14.97 1.11 -7.07
C ILE A 161 13.54 1.07 -6.51
N SER A 162 13.36 0.55 -5.29
CA SER A 162 12.05 0.52 -4.64
C SER A 162 11.50 1.92 -4.37
N HIS A 163 12.33 2.83 -3.83
CA HIS A 163 11.95 4.22 -3.59
C HIS A 163 11.64 4.96 -4.90
N MET A 164 12.46 4.79 -5.94
CA MET A 164 12.20 5.38 -7.25
C MET A 164 10.84 4.97 -7.81
N LYS A 165 10.49 3.68 -7.68
CA LYS A 165 9.18 3.18 -8.11
C LYS A 165 8.02 3.76 -7.28
N GLN A 166 8.20 3.96 -5.98
CA GLN A 166 7.22 4.58 -5.10
C GLN A 166 6.96 6.04 -5.48
N GLU A 167 8.02 6.76 -5.84
CA GLU A 167 7.97 8.17 -6.26
C GLU A 167 7.68 8.34 -7.76
N ASN A 168 7.42 7.24 -8.47
CA ASN A 168 7.19 7.23 -9.92
C ASN A 168 8.33 7.87 -10.74
N VAL A 169 9.57 7.73 -10.27
CA VAL A 169 10.76 8.22 -10.97
C VAL A 169 11.20 7.18 -12.01
N SER A 170 11.20 7.58 -13.29
CA SER A 170 11.69 6.74 -14.38
C SER A 170 13.23 6.77 -14.46
N PRO A 171 13.87 5.80 -15.15
CA PRO A 171 15.32 5.85 -15.42
C PRO A 171 15.78 7.16 -16.06
N ASP A 172 15.03 7.67 -17.03
CA ASP A 172 15.33 8.95 -17.71
C ASP A 172 15.16 10.14 -16.75
N GLY A 173 14.17 10.09 -15.88
CA GLY A 173 13.96 11.06 -14.81
C GLY A 173 15.14 11.09 -13.85
N LEU A 174 15.65 9.92 -13.43
CA LEU A 174 16.84 9.83 -12.59
C LEU A 174 18.07 10.41 -13.30
N ALA A 175 18.31 10.06 -14.56
CA ALA A 175 19.44 10.60 -15.34
C ALA A 175 19.40 12.13 -15.41
N SER A 176 18.20 12.71 -15.59
CA SER A 176 18.00 14.15 -15.58
C SER A 176 18.34 14.79 -14.23
N ILE A 177 17.92 14.18 -13.12
CA ILE A 177 18.23 14.64 -11.76
C ILE A 177 19.75 14.62 -11.53
N ILE A 178 20.40 13.51 -11.85
CA ILE A 178 21.86 13.36 -11.71
C ILE A 178 22.60 14.46 -12.50
N THR A 179 22.18 14.71 -13.73
CA THR A 179 22.81 15.76 -14.57
C THR A 179 22.70 17.16 -13.94
N VAL A 180 21.58 17.46 -13.28
CA VAL A 180 21.40 18.74 -12.59
C VAL A 180 22.32 18.82 -11.37
N GLU A 181 22.34 17.76 -10.53
CA GLU A 181 23.18 17.71 -9.34
C GLU A 181 24.68 17.79 -9.65
N GLU A 182 25.12 17.12 -10.73
CA GLU A 182 26.52 17.21 -11.20
C GLU A 182 26.91 18.65 -11.58
N ARG A 183 26.04 19.36 -12.29
CA ARG A 183 26.27 20.78 -12.63
C ARG A 183 26.32 21.69 -11.41
N GLU A 184 25.46 21.48 -10.46
CA GLU A 184 25.44 22.22 -9.21
C GLU A 184 26.68 21.94 -8.36
N LEU A 185 27.13 20.68 -8.33
CA LEU A 185 28.36 20.30 -7.65
C LEU A 185 29.59 20.95 -8.30
N GLU A 186 29.70 20.91 -9.61
CA GLU A 186 30.78 21.59 -10.36
C GLU A 186 30.79 23.10 -10.10
N ALA A 187 29.62 23.73 -10.06
CA ALA A 187 29.50 25.15 -9.74
C ALA A 187 29.95 25.45 -8.31
N THR A 188 29.63 24.58 -7.35
CA THR A 188 30.00 24.72 -5.94
C THR A 188 31.50 24.53 -5.72
N LEU A 189 32.12 23.55 -6.37
CA LEU A 189 33.57 23.29 -6.26
C LEU A 189 34.42 24.48 -6.73
N ARG A 190 33.92 25.33 -7.62
CA ARG A 190 34.61 26.56 -8.07
C ARG A 190 34.67 27.67 -7.03
N TYR A 191 33.88 27.58 -5.94
CA TYR A 191 33.83 28.62 -4.89
C TYR A 191 34.72 28.35 -3.68
N HIS A 192 35.38 27.19 -3.58
CA HIS A 192 36.27 26.87 -2.47
C HIS A 192 37.73 27.27 -2.70
N GLU A 193 38.00 28.53 -3.11
CA GLU A 193 39.37 29.04 -3.24
C GLU A 193 40.02 29.41 -1.90
N LYS A 194 39.30 29.45 -0.77
CA LYS A 194 39.83 29.80 0.56
C LYS A 194 39.27 28.89 1.63
N GLY A 195 40.10 28.06 2.21
CA GLY A 195 39.77 27.22 3.36
C GLY A 195 40.70 26.00 3.50
N PRO A 196 40.56 25.19 4.58
CA PRO A 196 41.40 24.01 4.85
C PRO A 196 41.23 22.88 3.83
N TYR A 197 40.31 23.01 2.87
CA TYR A 197 40.05 22.05 1.80
C TYR A 197 40.42 22.64 0.43
N LYS A 198 41.54 23.30 0.35
CA LYS A 198 42.11 23.78 -0.90
C LYS A 198 42.78 22.59 -1.60
N GLY A 199 42.14 22.08 -2.69
CA GLY A 199 42.64 20.99 -3.50
C GLY A 199 41.61 20.63 -4.55
#